data_8e577ef4935a5250662bb878de00ef69
#
_entry.id   8e577ef4935a5250662bb878de00ef69
#
_cell.length_a   1.000
_cell.length_b   1.000
_cell.length_c   1.000
_cell.angle_alpha   90.00
_cell.angle_beta   90.00
_cell.angle_gamma   90.00
#
_symmetry.space_group_name_H-M   'P 1'
#
loop_
_entity.id
_entity.type
_entity.pdbx_description
1 polymer ?
#
loop_
_entity_poly.entity_id
_entity_poly.type
_entity_poly.pdbx_seq_one_letter_code
_entity_poly.pdbx_strand_id
1 'polypeptide(L)'
;MVHQHLVPQQMFLTKGVGRHIEKLASFELALRKAGIAAYNIVGVSSIYPPHCKIITKAAGLKKLRPGQIVFCVKSQAQTDEPHRLISAAIGIARPTDPSVFGYLSEHHDYGKTDEEVSDYAEDLAAGMLATTLGVTEFDVDESWDNKRELWKISDRIVKTRSMTQSAVGRKGVWTTVVAAAVLIV
;
A
#
# COMPACT_ATOMS: atom_id res chain seq x y z
N MET A 1 21.00 -13.85 -24.94
CA MET A 1 19.90 -13.03 -24.35
C MET A 1 20.13 -12.97 -22.84
N VAL A 2 20.38 -11.80 -22.30
CA VAL A 2 20.45 -11.62 -20.84
C VAL A 2 19.01 -11.76 -20.35
N HIS A 3 18.70 -12.76 -19.54
CA HIS A 3 17.42 -12.87 -18.88
C HIS A 3 17.29 -11.70 -17.90
N GLN A 4 16.59 -10.66 -18.34
CA GLN A 4 16.31 -9.50 -17.50
C GLN A 4 15.22 -9.91 -16.49
N HIS A 5 15.62 -10.14 -15.25
CA HIS A 5 14.67 -10.38 -14.19
C HIS A 5 13.81 -9.12 -13.98
N LEU A 6 12.48 -9.28 -13.91
CA LEU A 6 11.54 -8.18 -13.68
C LEU A 6 11.51 -7.79 -12.18
N VAL A 7 12.65 -7.35 -11.64
CA VAL A 7 12.73 -6.87 -10.26
C VAL A 7 12.52 -5.36 -10.25
N PRO A 8 11.44 -4.85 -9.64
CA PRO A 8 11.18 -3.42 -9.59
C PRO A 8 12.28 -2.65 -8.85
N GLN A 9 12.80 -1.60 -9.48
CA GLN A 9 13.84 -0.75 -8.91
C GLN A 9 13.27 0.49 -8.21
N GLN A 10 12.04 0.84 -8.52
CA GLN A 10 11.35 1.99 -7.95
C GLN A 10 9.88 1.66 -7.70
N MET A 11 9.29 2.38 -6.78
CA MET A 11 7.85 2.37 -6.54
C MET A 11 7.37 3.75 -6.11
N PHE A 12 6.08 4.00 -6.27
CA PHE A 12 5.43 5.15 -5.66
C PHE A 12 4.11 4.75 -5.01
N LEU A 13 3.75 5.46 -3.96
CA LEU A 13 2.47 5.31 -3.30
C LEU A 13 1.45 6.27 -3.90
N THR A 14 0.22 5.81 -4.03
CA THR A 14 -0.90 6.63 -4.50
C THR A 14 -2.20 6.20 -3.84
N LYS A 15 -3.17 7.12 -3.80
CA LYS A 15 -4.48 6.90 -3.23
C LYS A 15 -5.56 7.68 -3.96
N GLY A 16 -6.82 7.23 -3.85
CA GLY A 16 -7.92 7.90 -4.50
C GLY A 16 -9.29 7.49 -3.98
N VAL A 17 -10.26 8.39 -4.17
CA VAL A 17 -11.67 8.19 -3.86
C VAL A 17 -12.49 8.41 -5.11
N GLY A 18 -13.43 7.49 -5.38
CA GLY A 18 -14.42 7.62 -6.44
C GLY A 18 -15.84 7.45 -5.92
N ARG A 19 -16.79 8.15 -6.55
CA ARG A 19 -18.22 8.05 -6.22
C ARG A 19 -19.04 8.02 -7.48
N HIS A 20 -19.95 7.03 -7.60
CA HIS A 20 -20.83 6.88 -8.74
C HIS A 20 -22.02 6.00 -8.38
N ILE A 21 -23.14 6.14 -9.13
CA ILE A 21 -24.30 5.25 -8.96
C ILE A 21 -23.96 3.80 -9.31
N GLU A 22 -23.05 3.58 -10.25
CA GLU A 22 -22.54 2.26 -10.62
C GLU A 22 -21.27 1.93 -9.85
N LYS A 23 -21.22 0.73 -9.24
CA LYS A 23 -20.08 0.26 -8.44
C LYS A 23 -18.76 0.28 -9.22
N LEU A 24 -18.74 -0.28 -10.44
CA LEU A 24 -17.55 -0.35 -11.26
C LEU A 24 -17.04 1.05 -11.64
N ALA A 25 -17.96 1.98 -11.97
CA ALA A 25 -17.58 3.35 -12.29
C ALA A 25 -17.03 4.10 -11.06
N SER A 26 -17.53 3.83 -9.85
CA SER A 26 -16.95 4.41 -8.64
C SER A 26 -15.49 3.96 -8.42
N PHE A 27 -15.18 2.71 -8.73
CA PHE A 27 -13.81 2.17 -8.67
C PHE A 27 -12.92 2.83 -9.73
N GLU A 28 -13.40 2.94 -10.96
CA GLU A 28 -12.65 3.60 -12.03
C GLU A 28 -12.35 5.07 -11.68
N LEU A 29 -13.29 5.81 -11.11
CA LEU A 29 -13.08 7.17 -10.62
C LEU A 29 -12.05 7.24 -9.47
N ALA A 30 -12.01 6.22 -8.60
CA ALA A 30 -10.98 6.14 -7.57
C ALA A 30 -9.59 5.95 -8.19
N LEU A 31 -9.46 5.10 -9.22
CA LEU A 31 -8.21 4.93 -9.98
C LEU A 31 -7.80 6.21 -10.73
N ARG A 32 -8.75 6.96 -11.31
CA ARG A 32 -8.46 8.29 -11.90
C ARG A 32 -7.90 9.25 -10.87
N LYS A 33 -8.52 9.31 -9.68
CA LYS A 33 -8.03 10.17 -8.60
C LYS A 33 -6.65 9.73 -8.10
N ALA A 34 -6.41 8.43 -8.05
CA ALA A 34 -5.09 7.87 -7.79
C ALA A 34 -4.07 8.14 -8.93
N GLY A 35 -4.52 8.52 -10.13
CA GLY A 35 -3.68 8.80 -11.30
C GLY A 35 -3.22 7.54 -12.05
N ILE A 36 -3.87 6.40 -11.84
CA ILE A 36 -3.46 5.11 -12.39
C ILE A 36 -4.53 4.42 -13.26
N ALA A 37 -5.63 5.11 -13.58
CA ALA A 37 -6.72 4.57 -14.38
C ALA A 37 -6.34 4.29 -15.85
N ALA A 38 -5.29 4.94 -16.36
CA ALA A 38 -4.86 4.77 -17.76
C ALA A 38 -4.03 3.50 -18.01
N TYR A 39 -3.81 2.67 -16.99
CA TYR A 39 -2.93 1.49 -17.05
C TYR A 39 -3.70 0.18 -16.88
N ASN A 40 -3.15 -0.90 -17.44
CA ASN A 40 -3.60 -2.26 -17.18
C ASN A 40 -2.95 -2.75 -15.88
N ILE A 41 -3.70 -2.75 -14.79
CA ILE A 41 -3.19 -3.03 -13.46
C ILE A 41 -3.17 -4.52 -13.20
N VAL A 42 -2.00 -5.04 -12.80
CA VAL A 42 -1.79 -6.43 -12.36
C VAL A 42 -1.44 -6.41 -10.87
N GLY A 43 -2.25 -7.10 -10.06
CA GLY A 43 -1.96 -7.32 -8.66
C GLY A 43 -0.79 -8.30 -8.47
N VAL A 44 0.12 -7.96 -7.58
CA VAL A 44 1.23 -8.84 -7.17
C VAL A 44 1.20 -9.06 -5.67
N SER A 45 1.91 -10.07 -5.20
CA SER A 45 2.07 -10.34 -3.77
C SER A 45 2.95 -9.29 -3.07
N SER A 46 2.97 -9.35 -1.77
CA SER A 46 3.33 -8.30 -0.83
C SER A 46 4.84 -8.10 -0.58
N ILE A 47 5.72 -8.38 -1.54
CA ILE A 47 7.17 -8.20 -1.38
C ILE A 47 7.60 -6.78 -1.73
N TYR A 48 8.28 -6.10 -0.79
CA TYR A 48 9.07 -4.90 -1.07
C TYR A 48 10.41 -5.33 -1.67
N PRO A 49 10.72 -5.02 -2.94
CA PRO A 49 11.91 -5.56 -3.60
C PRO A 49 13.22 -5.00 -3.01
N PRO A 50 14.30 -5.81 -2.95
CA PRO A 50 15.63 -5.32 -2.59
C PRO A 50 16.05 -4.13 -3.47
N HIS A 51 16.76 -3.18 -2.86
CA HIS A 51 17.24 -1.94 -3.51
C HIS A 51 16.15 -1.03 -4.10
N CYS A 52 14.87 -1.38 -3.99
CA CYS A 52 13.77 -0.59 -4.51
C CYS A 52 13.68 0.77 -3.79
N LYS A 53 13.51 1.85 -4.54
CA LYS A 53 13.41 3.21 -4.01
C LYS A 53 11.98 3.72 -4.09
N ILE A 54 11.47 4.24 -2.99
CA ILE A 54 10.20 4.96 -2.98
C ILE A 54 10.43 6.35 -3.57
N ILE A 55 9.78 6.64 -4.68
CA ILE A 55 9.81 7.94 -5.36
C ILE A 55 8.48 8.68 -5.21
N THR A 56 8.43 9.94 -5.57
CA THR A 56 7.18 10.71 -5.57
C THR A 56 6.22 10.18 -6.64
N LYS A 57 4.91 10.28 -6.39
CA LYS A 57 3.87 9.95 -7.38
C LYS A 57 4.12 10.66 -8.71
N ALA A 58 4.44 11.96 -8.68
CA ALA A 58 4.69 12.74 -9.89
C ALA A 58 5.89 12.22 -10.71
N ALA A 59 6.97 11.80 -10.05
CA ALA A 59 8.13 11.20 -10.70
C ALA A 59 7.80 9.81 -11.26
N GLY A 60 7.00 9.01 -10.54
CA GLY A 60 6.57 7.69 -10.98
C GLY A 60 5.67 7.75 -12.22
N LEU A 61 4.65 8.60 -12.21
CA LEU A 61 3.71 8.75 -13.34
C LEU A 61 4.40 9.18 -14.63
N LYS A 62 5.49 9.96 -14.57
CA LYS A 62 6.27 10.35 -15.75
C LYS A 62 6.98 9.17 -16.44
N LYS A 63 7.13 8.04 -15.76
CA LYS A 63 7.79 6.83 -16.28
C LYS A 63 6.81 5.85 -16.93
N LEU A 64 5.52 6.06 -16.76
CA LEU A 64 4.47 5.17 -17.22
C LEU A 64 3.77 5.77 -18.45
N ARG A 65 3.22 4.88 -19.30
CA ARG A 65 2.50 5.25 -20.52
C ARG A 65 1.08 4.68 -20.51
N PRO A 66 0.07 5.40 -21.00
CA PRO A 66 -1.29 4.86 -21.13
C PRO A 66 -1.31 3.51 -21.85
N GLY A 67 -2.11 2.56 -21.34
CA GLY A 67 -2.20 1.19 -21.83
C GLY A 67 -1.11 0.23 -21.31
N GLN A 68 -0.06 0.74 -20.66
CA GLN A 68 1.02 -0.09 -20.12
C GLN A 68 0.48 -1.08 -19.07
N ILE A 69 1.03 -2.30 -19.04
CA ILE A 69 0.85 -3.24 -17.93
C ILE A 69 1.69 -2.74 -16.75
N VAL A 70 1.05 -2.53 -15.61
CA VAL A 70 1.66 -1.97 -14.40
C VAL A 70 1.37 -2.90 -13.22
N PHE A 71 2.41 -3.30 -12.54
CA PHE A 71 2.30 -4.13 -11.34
C PHE A 71 2.05 -3.27 -10.11
N CYS A 72 1.12 -3.69 -9.26
CA CYS A 72 0.88 -2.99 -7.99
C CYS A 72 0.41 -3.92 -6.86
N VAL A 73 0.72 -3.52 -5.64
CA VAL A 73 0.04 -3.97 -4.42
C VAL A 73 -1.06 -2.96 -4.15
N LYS A 74 -2.32 -3.41 -4.02
CA LYS A 74 -3.48 -2.51 -3.98
C LYS A 74 -4.51 -2.97 -2.96
N SER A 75 -4.82 -2.10 -2.02
CA SER A 75 -5.97 -2.22 -1.12
C SER A 75 -7.16 -1.40 -1.62
N GLN A 76 -8.39 -1.89 -1.42
CA GLN A 76 -9.61 -1.17 -1.74
C GLN A 76 -10.76 -1.53 -0.79
N ALA A 77 -11.63 -0.55 -0.50
CA ALA A 77 -12.92 -0.77 0.12
C ALA A 77 -14.02 -0.05 -0.67
N GLN A 78 -15.24 -0.59 -0.61
CA GLN A 78 -16.39 -0.04 -1.32
C GLN A 78 -17.65 -0.13 -0.45
N THR A 79 -18.48 0.90 -0.49
CA THR A 79 -19.78 0.89 0.19
C THR A 79 -20.82 1.70 -0.59
N ASP A 80 -22.08 1.32 -0.48
CA ASP A 80 -23.27 2.08 -0.87
C ASP A 80 -24.08 2.55 0.36
N GLU A 81 -23.62 2.15 1.55
CA GLU A 81 -24.24 2.56 2.81
C GLU A 81 -23.92 4.03 3.11
N PRO A 82 -24.94 4.89 3.29
CA PRO A 82 -24.72 6.27 3.71
C PRO A 82 -24.10 6.30 5.12
N HIS A 83 -23.21 7.27 5.34
CA HIS A 83 -22.48 7.48 6.61
C HIS A 83 -21.53 6.36 7.04
N ARG A 84 -21.36 5.29 6.27
CA ARG A 84 -20.34 4.27 6.52
C ARG A 84 -18.95 4.84 6.22
N LEU A 85 -18.09 4.90 7.23
CA LEU A 85 -16.67 5.17 7.02
C LEU A 85 -16.01 3.90 6.44
N ILE A 86 -15.27 4.07 5.36
CA ILE A 86 -14.46 3.00 4.74
C ILE A 86 -13.04 3.49 4.55
N SER A 87 -12.08 2.59 4.71
CA SER A 87 -10.65 2.89 4.61
C SER A 87 -9.91 1.80 3.85
N ALA A 88 -8.86 2.17 3.12
CA ALA A 88 -7.92 1.26 2.48
C ALA A 88 -6.51 1.77 2.70
N ALA A 89 -5.58 0.87 3.09
CA ALA A 89 -4.21 1.20 3.40
C ALA A 89 -3.22 0.24 2.75
N ILE A 90 -2.03 0.75 2.47
CA ILE A 90 -0.81 -0.01 2.20
C ILE A 90 0.18 0.33 3.30
N GLY A 91 0.59 -0.68 4.06
CA GLY A 91 1.72 -0.61 4.98
C GLY A 91 3.00 -1.09 4.30
N ILE A 92 4.13 -0.59 4.73
CA ILE A 92 5.46 -0.95 4.22
C ILE A 92 6.38 -1.19 5.41
N ALA A 93 7.06 -2.34 5.42
CA ALA A 93 8.18 -2.59 6.31
C ALA A 93 9.41 -2.97 5.49
N ARG A 94 10.51 -2.29 5.74
CA ARG A 94 11.77 -2.54 5.03
C ARG A 94 12.94 -2.59 6.01
N PRO A 95 13.86 -3.56 5.87
CA PRO A 95 15.10 -3.56 6.65
C PRO A 95 15.97 -2.35 6.30
N THR A 96 16.88 -1.99 7.20
CA THR A 96 17.90 -0.96 6.92
C THR A 96 18.92 -1.45 5.89
N ASP A 97 19.19 -2.75 5.83
CA ASP A 97 19.98 -3.35 4.76
C ASP A 97 19.17 -3.39 3.45
N PRO A 98 19.52 -2.62 2.43
CA PRO A 98 18.75 -2.56 1.19
C PRO A 98 18.88 -3.81 0.33
N SER A 99 19.81 -4.72 0.61
CA SER A 99 19.97 -5.99 -0.10
C SER A 99 18.95 -7.04 0.31
N VAL A 100 18.30 -6.83 1.45
CA VAL A 100 17.25 -7.71 1.98
C VAL A 100 15.88 -7.19 1.54
N PHE A 101 14.97 -8.09 1.14
CA PHE A 101 13.61 -7.71 0.81
C PHE A 101 12.81 -7.33 2.06
N GLY A 102 11.81 -6.50 1.88
CA GLY A 102 10.84 -6.15 2.90
C GLY A 102 9.43 -6.61 2.53
N TYR A 103 8.43 -6.09 3.23
CA TYR A 103 7.02 -6.40 3.01
C TYR A 103 6.18 -5.17 2.74
N LEU A 104 5.14 -5.40 1.97
CA LEU A 104 3.99 -4.53 1.79
C LEU A 104 2.79 -5.23 2.42
N SER A 105 1.93 -4.53 3.15
CA SER A 105 0.66 -5.06 3.63
C SER A 105 -0.49 -4.37 2.91
N GLU A 106 -1.58 -5.11 2.70
CA GLU A 106 -2.84 -4.60 2.18
C GLU A 106 -3.88 -4.72 3.29
N HIS A 107 -4.46 -3.60 3.69
CA HIS A 107 -5.52 -3.61 4.69
C HIS A 107 -6.67 -2.70 4.27
N HIS A 108 -7.89 -3.13 4.58
CA HIS A 108 -9.08 -2.29 4.45
C HIS A 108 -10.01 -2.53 5.63
N ASP A 109 -10.75 -1.51 6.00
CA ASP A 109 -11.64 -1.59 7.16
C ASP A 109 -12.89 -0.73 6.97
N TYR A 110 -13.87 -0.98 7.83
CA TYR A 110 -15.15 -0.28 7.89
C TYR A 110 -15.38 0.26 9.30
N GLY A 111 -15.45 1.59 9.42
CA GLY A 111 -15.70 2.28 10.69
C GLY A 111 -14.47 2.72 11.45
N LYS A 112 -13.26 2.36 11.01
CA LYS A 112 -11.99 2.81 11.61
C LYS A 112 -11.45 4.08 10.96
N THR A 113 -10.76 4.87 11.76
CA THR A 113 -10.08 6.10 11.33
C THR A 113 -8.85 5.82 10.46
N ASP A 114 -8.33 6.85 9.78
CA ASP A 114 -7.10 6.78 8.99
C ASP A 114 -5.91 6.31 9.85
N GLU A 115 -5.81 6.80 11.08
CA GLU A 115 -4.74 6.47 12.01
C GLU A 115 -4.78 5.00 12.39
N GLU A 116 -5.92 4.48 12.89
CA GLU A 116 -6.08 3.07 13.25
C GLU A 116 -5.77 2.11 12.09
N VAL A 117 -6.21 2.46 10.87
CA VAL A 117 -5.99 1.62 9.67
C VAL A 117 -4.55 1.71 9.18
N SER A 118 -3.93 2.88 9.35
CA SER A 118 -2.53 3.15 9.03
C SER A 118 -1.59 2.35 9.90
N ASP A 119 -1.79 2.46 11.23
CA ASP A 119 -0.97 1.76 12.23
C ASP A 119 -1.09 0.25 12.06
N TYR A 120 -2.31 -0.26 11.94
CA TYR A 120 -2.52 -1.69 11.71
C TYR A 120 -1.83 -2.20 10.44
N ALA A 121 -1.85 -1.42 9.35
CA ALA A 121 -1.18 -1.81 8.12
C ALA A 121 0.36 -1.83 8.28
N GLU A 122 0.94 -0.90 9.04
CA GLU A 122 2.37 -0.88 9.36
C GLU A 122 2.77 -2.05 10.25
N ASP A 123 2.00 -2.32 11.30
CA ASP A 123 2.20 -3.44 12.22
C ASP A 123 2.17 -4.79 11.49
N LEU A 124 1.18 -4.95 10.58
CA LEU A 124 1.07 -6.16 9.77
C LEU A 124 2.29 -6.36 8.88
N ALA A 125 2.78 -5.30 8.23
CA ALA A 125 3.98 -5.37 7.41
C ALA A 125 5.23 -5.68 8.25
N ALA A 126 5.37 -5.05 9.43
CA ALA A 126 6.46 -5.30 10.37
C ALA A 126 6.44 -6.75 10.89
N GLY A 127 5.26 -7.27 11.26
CA GLY A 127 5.09 -8.65 11.73
C GLY A 127 5.46 -9.68 10.65
N MET A 128 5.04 -9.47 9.39
CA MET A 128 5.45 -10.34 8.28
C MET A 128 6.97 -10.35 8.09
N LEU A 129 7.61 -9.19 8.20
CA LEU A 129 9.06 -9.09 8.11
C LEU A 129 9.75 -9.77 9.30
N ALA A 130 9.23 -9.59 10.52
CA ALA A 130 9.73 -10.24 11.73
C ALA A 130 9.75 -11.76 11.58
N THR A 131 8.64 -12.35 11.14
CA THR A 131 8.53 -13.80 10.90
C THR A 131 9.58 -14.29 9.91
N THR A 132 9.81 -13.56 8.82
CA THR A 132 10.84 -13.90 7.83
C THR A 132 12.25 -13.82 8.41
N LEU A 133 12.48 -12.94 9.37
CA LEU A 133 13.76 -12.80 10.07
C LEU A 133 13.95 -13.84 11.20
N GLY A 134 12.99 -14.78 11.38
CA GLY A 134 13.03 -15.85 12.35
C GLY A 134 12.52 -15.47 13.74
N VAL A 135 11.84 -14.33 13.89
CA VAL A 135 11.18 -13.91 15.12
C VAL A 135 9.77 -14.51 15.15
N THR A 136 9.55 -15.52 15.97
CA THR A 136 8.28 -16.25 16.07
C THR A 136 7.27 -15.59 17.00
N GLU A 137 7.75 -14.82 17.98
CA GLU A 137 6.93 -14.05 18.93
C GLU A 137 7.30 -12.58 18.75
N PHE A 138 6.52 -11.88 17.95
CA PHE A 138 6.69 -10.47 17.66
C PHE A 138 5.65 -9.67 18.46
N ASP A 139 6.11 -8.97 19.49
CA ASP A 139 5.29 -8.04 20.26
C ASP A 139 5.41 -6.65 19.67
N VAL A 140 4.29 -6.09 19.24
CA VAL A 140 4.19 -4.78 18.60
C VAL A 140 4.62 -3.69 19.59
N ASP A 141 4.12 -3.73 20.83
CA ASP A 141 4.36 -2.68 21.82
C ASP A 141 5.82 -2.66 22.31
N GLU A 142 6.42 -3.84 22.51
CA GLU A 142 7.82 -3.95 22.94
C GLU A 142 8.84 -3.66 21.83
N SER A 143 8.46 -3.91 20.60
CA SER A 143 9.35 -3.75 19.43
C SER A 143 9.40 -2.33 18.86
N TRP A 144 8.39 -1.51 19.18
CA TRP A 144 8.30 -0.14 18.68
C TRP A 144 9.17 0.85 19.48
N ASP A 145 10.08 1.54 18.81
CA ASP A 145 10.88 2.63 19.40
C ASP A 145 10.31 4.00 18.98
N ASN A 146 9.43 4.54 19.80
CA ASN A 146 8.77 5.83 19.59
C ASN A 146 9.72 7.02 19.38
N LYS A 147 10.94 6.96 19.94
CA LYS A 147 11.92 8.06 19.82
C LYS A 147 12.60 8.09 18.45
N ARG A 148 12.64 6.93 17.78
CA ARG A 148 13.34 6.76 16.50
C ARG A 148 12.41 6.47 15.35
N GLU A 149 11.10 6.27 15.64
CA GLU A 149 10.10 5.82 14.66
C GLU A 149 10.55 4.56 13.90
N LEU A 150 11.10 3.59 14.65
CA LEU A 150 11.73 2.39 14.11
C LEU A 150 11.32 1.16 14.89
N TRP A 151 11.20 0.03 14.20
CA TRP A 151 11.02 -1.27 14.80
C TRP A 151 12.36 -1.95 15.07
N LYS A 152 12.49 -2.54 16.27
CA LYS A 152 13.62 -3.41 16.63
C LYS A 152 13.17 -4.85 16.53
N ILE A 153 13.62 -5.53 15.50
CA ILE A 153 13.27 -6.92 15.24
C ILE A 153 14.57 -7.72 15.22
N SER A 154 14.80 -8.57 16.25
CA SER A 154 15.97 -9.46 16.33
C SER A 154 17.29 -8.74 15.99
N ASP A 155 17.62 -7.66 16.69
CA ASP A 155 18.78 -6.78 16.49
C ASP A 155 18.84 -6.05 15.14
N ARG A 156 17.80 -6.17 14.31
CA ARG A 156 17.67 -5.48 13.03
C ARG A 156 16.70 -4.32 13.15
N ILE A 157 17.02 -3.24 12.48
CA ILE A 157 16.18 -2.05 12.42
C ILE A 157 15.29 -2.15 11.19
N VAL A 158 13.99 -1.95 11.39
CA VAL A 158 12.98 -1.94 10.33
C VAL A 158 12.33 -0.56 10.27
N LYS A 159 12.25 0.01 9.07
CA LYS A 159 11.56 1.26 8.83
C LYS A 159 10.18 0.98 8.28
N THR A 160 9.16 1.56 8.90
CA THR A 160 7.78 1.46 8.43
C THR A 160 7.30 2.74 7.76
N ARG A 161 6.28 2.61 6.99
CA ARG A 161 5.55 3.69 6.35
C ARG A 161 4.20 3.18 5.86
N SER A 162 3.19 4.05 5.82
CA SER A 162 1.87 3.72 5.26
C SER A 162 1.37 4.76 4.27
N MET A 163 0.32 4.38 3.54
CA MET A 163 -0.52 5.24 2.71
C MET A 163 -1.96 4.80 2.89
N THR A 164 -2.76 5.63 3.52
CA THR A 164 -4.17 5.36 3.81
C THR A 164 -5.09 6.33 3.08
N GLN A 165 -6.20 5.84 2.57
CA GLN A 165 -7.31 6.61 2.03
C GLN A 165 -8.60 6.16 2.68
N SER A 166 -9.31 7.10 3.29
CA SER A 166 -10.68 6.87 3.78
C SER A 166 -11.69 7.80 3.11
N ALA A 167 -12.94 7.42 3.22
CA ALA A 167 -14.08 8.24 2.83
C ALA A 167 -15.35 7.76 3.52
N VAL A 168 -16.29 8.68 3.69
CA VAL A 168 -17.63 8.36 4.18
C VAL A 168 -18.56 8.09 3.01
N GLY A 169 -19.33 7.01 3.09
CA GLY A 169 -20.34 6.63 2.13
C GLY A 169 -21.46 7.69 2.01
N ARG A 170 -21.98 7.87 0.80
CA ARG A 170 -23.06 8.83 0.51
C ARG A 170 -24.31 8.12 0.01
N LYS A 171 -25.48 8.65 0.38
CA LYS A 171 -26.78 8.11 -0.05
C LYS A 171 -26.88 8.09 -1.59
N GLY A 172 -27.32 6.96 -2.13
CA GLY A 172 -27.65 6.79 -3.54
C GLY A 172 -26.44 6.60 -4.47
N VAL A 173 -25.23 6.46 -3.94
CA VAL A 173 -24.04 6.22 -4.75
C VAL A 173 -23.07 5.25 -4.06
N TRP A 174 -22.37 4.47 -4.86
CA TRP A 174 -21.19 3.73 -4.41
C TRP A 174 -20.04 4.69 -4.11
N THR A 175 -19.39 4.49 -2.99
CA THR A 175 -18.13 5.15 -2.64
C THR A 175 -17.03 4.11 -2.63
N THR A 176 -15.96 4.34 -3.37
CA THR A 176 -14.78 3.47 -3.43
C THR A 176 -13.56 4.23 -2.96
N VAL A 177 -12.76 3.63 -2.09
CA VAL A 177 -11.41 4.08 -1.72
C VAL A 177 -10.38 3.10 -2.21
N VAL A 178 -9.22 3.61 -2.63
CA VAL A 178 -8.08 2.83 -3.09
C VAL A 178 -6.80 3.41 -2.49
N ALA A 179 -5.92 2.53 -2.00
CA ALA A 179 -4.52 2.81 -1.71
C ALA A 179 -3.65 1.81 -2.49
N ALA A 180 -2.57 2.25 -3.09
CA ALA A 180 -1.73 1.38 -3.91
C ALA A 180 -0.24 1.74 -3.84
N ALA A 181 0.60 0.72 -3.86
CA ALA A 181 2.03 0.79 -4.15
C ALA A 181 2.26 0.34 -5.59
N VAL A 182 2.63 1.26 -6.46
CA VAL A 182 2.84 1.01 -7.89
C VAL A 182 4.31 0.75 -8.15
N LEU A 183 4.61 -0.42 -8.72
CA LEU A 183 5.96 -0.90 -8.98
C LEU A 183 6.41 -0.49 -10.39
N ILE A 184 7.64 -0.01 -10.50
CA ILE A 184 8.27 0.36 -11.78
C ILE A 184 9.45 -0.58 -12.02
N VAL A 185 9.35 -1.34 -13.09
CA VAL A 185 10.37 -2.27 -13.59
C VAL A 185 11.32 -1.55 -14.51
#